data_f8280e0b6d6c83bbeb5c4801fb194421
#
_entry.id   f8280e0b6d6c83bbeb5c4801fb194421
#
_cell.length_a   1.000
_cell.length_b   1.000
_cell.length_c   1.000
_cell.angle_alpha   90.00
_cell.angle_beta   90.00
_cell.angle_gamma   90.00
#
_symmetry.space_group_name_H-M   'P 1'
#
loop_
_entity.id
_entity.type
_entity.pdbx_description
1 polymer ?
#
loop_
_entity_poly.entity_id
_entity_poly.type
_entity_poly.pdbx_seq_one_letter_code
_entity_poly.pdbx_strand_id
1 'polypeptide(L)'
;MSDDPARIAAALPFWLSLLFVPLIAVGAAWGGWWLALSPLYGIGMITFLDYITGLNLENPDTETPVTKLFWYRLITLIWPPVQLALIFGTLWWVTLTGHLAVHELLILFYGIGVASGAVGIVYAHELLHQKNRIERWLGDLLLASVLYSHFRSEHLQVHHRYVGTPRDPVTARYNEGFWRFLLRVLTSCPGSAWRAEAAMLRRRGRGVWHLANPFWRYGALQAGFLVLAFWIGGWVGLGLFVWQAFVAVLHLELTNYIEHYGLTRKHLGEGRYEHVLPRHSWNAAHRA
;
A
#
# COMPACT_ATOMS: atom_id res chain seq x y z
N MET A 1 26.77 -14.86 -12.50
CA MET A 1 25.45 -14.26 -12.69
C MET A 1 25.60 -13.26 -13.81
N SER A 2 25.18 -13.60 -15.04
CA SER A 2 25.22 -12.61 -16.13
C SER A 2 24.07 -11.63 -15.92
N ASP A 3 24.40 -10.37 -15.65
CA ASP A 3 23.45 -9.26 -15.63
C ASP A 3 22.97 -9.07 -17.07
N ASP A 4 21.86 -9.69 -17.39
CA ASP A 4 21.20 -9.53 -18.68
C ASP A 4 20.63 -8.10 -18.78
N PRO A 5 21.16 -7.21 -19.65
CA PRO A 5 20.72 -5.82 -19.75
C PRO A 5 19.22 -5.66 -20.01
N ALA A 6 18.60 -6.61 -20.70
CA ALA A 6 17.16 -6.62 -20.95
C ALA A 6 16.33 -6.75 -19.67
N ARG A 7 16.86 -7.42 -18.64
CA ARG A 7 16.19 -7.58 -17.35
C ARG A 7 16.31 -6.36 -16.47
N ILE A 8 17.42 -5.68 -16.50
CA ILE A 8 17.62 -4.40 -15.80
C ILE A 8 16.65 -3.37 -16.40
N ALA A 9 16.59 -3.28 -17.73
CA ALA A 9 15.69 -2.36 -18.43
C ALA A 9 14.21 -2.62 -18.09
N ALA A 10 13.80 -3.89 -18.00
CA ALA A 10 12.42 -4.26 -17.63
C ALA A 10 12.05 -3.91 -16.17
N ALA A 11 13.03 -3.89 -15.25
CA ALA A 11 12.81 -3.49 -13.86
C ALA A 11 12.91 -1.96 -13.64
N LEU A 12 13.48 -1.21 -14.59
CA LEU A 12 13.73 0.22 -14.46
C LEU A 12 12.49 1.05 -14.06
N PRO A 13 11.29 0.82 -14.59
CA PRO A 13 10.09 1.56 -14.17
C PRO A 13 9.84 1.51 -12.66
N PHE A 14 10.08 0.37 -12.01
CA PHE A 14 9.92 0.24 -10.56
C PHE A 14 10.95 1.07 -9.78
N TRP A 15 12.18 1.23 -10.32
CA TRP A 15 13.22 2.05 -9.72
C TRP A 15 12.95 3.55 -9.82
N LEU A 16 12.09 3.98 -10.74
CA LEU A 16 11.62 5.36 -10.81
C LEU A 16 10.93 5.79 -9.52
N SER A 17 10.39 4.85 -8.72
CA SER A 17 9.86 5.15 -7.38
C SER A 17 10.84 5.94 -6.50
N LEU A 18 12.16 5.73 -6.64
CA LEU A 18 13.17 6.46 -5.88
C LEU A 18 13.23 7.96 -6.20
N LEU A 19 12.66 8.41 -7.32
CA LEU A 19 12.58 9.83 -7.65
C LEU A 19 11.68 10.62 -6.68
N PHE A 20 10.78 9.95 -5.95
CA PHE A 20 10.07 10.61 -4.85
C PHE A 20 11.03 11.21 -3.81
N VAL A 21 12.19 10.59 -3.58
CA VAL A 21 13.16 11.07 -2.58
C VAL A 21 13.64 12.49 -2.88
N PRO A 22 14.28 12.78 -4.03
CA PRO A 22 14.73 14.14 -4.32
C PRO A 22 13.56 15.12 -4.50
N LEU A 23 12.40 14.69 -5.04
CA LEU A 23 11.25 15.58 -5.22
C LEU A 23 10.65 16.02 -3.88
N ILE A 24 10.51 15.11 -2.91
CA ILE A 24 10.06 15.45 -1.56
C ILE A 24 11.11 16.29 -0.84
N ALA A 25 12.41 15.96 -0.97
CA ALA A 25 13.48 16.71 -0.34
C ALA A 25 13.55 18.16 -0.84
N VAL A 26 13.38 18.37 -2.16
CA VAL A 26 13.32 19.72 -2.77
C VAL A 26 12.10 20.49 -2.25
N GLY A 27 10.93 19.88 -2.21
CA GLY A 27 9.73 20.47 -1.63
C GLY A 27 9.91 20.84 -0.16
N ALA A 28 10.50 19.95 0.63
CA ALA A 28 10.76 20.18 2.05
C ALA A 28 11.80 21.29 2.30
N ALA A 29 12.77 21.45 1.41
CA ALA A 29 13.83 22.48 1.55
C ALA A 29 13.37 23.87 1.13
N TRP A 30 12.56 23.98 0.07
CA TRP A 30 12.26 25.29 -0.56
C TRP A 30 10.80 25.73 -0.45
N GLY A 31 9.89 24.84 -0.12
CA GLY A 31 8.46 25.18 -0.04
C GLY A 31 7.85 25.66 -1.37
N GLY A 32 6.75 26.44 -1.30
CA GLY A 32 6.14 27.06 -2.45
C GLY A 32 5.75 26.07 -3.56
N TRP A 33 6.01 26.41 -4.81
CA TRP A 33 5.67 25.58 -5.97
C TRP A 33 6.40 24.23 -6.03
N TRP A 34 7.54 24.11 -5.37
CA TRP A 34 8.31 22.86 -5.32
C TRP A 34 7.55 21.72 -4.61
N LEU A 35 6.61 22.07 -3.74
CA LEU A 35 5.76 21.10 -3.04
C LEU A 35 4.84 20.32 -4.00
N ALA A 36 4.51 20.87 -5.16
CA ALA A 36 3.68 20.22 -6.16
C ALA A 36 4.40 19.10 -6.92
N LEU A 37 5.75 19.06 -6.88
CA LEU A 37 6.54 18.10 -7.66
C LEU A 37 6.19 16.65 -7.32
N SER A 38 6.14 16.28 -6.03
CA SER A 38 5.90 14.89 -5.63
C SER A 38 4.49 14.40 -5.95
N PRO A 39 3.39 15.13 -5.66
CA PRO A 39 2.06 14.68 -6.06
C PRO A 39 1.85 14.67 -7.59
N LEU A 40 2.37 15.66 -8.31
CA LEU A 40 2.31 15.67 -9.78
C LEU A 40 3.11 14.52 -10.39
N TYR A 41 4.26 14.19 -9.80
CA TYR A 41 5.04 13.03 -10.20
C TYR A 41 4.25 11.73 -10.01
N GLY A 42 3.68 11.51 -8.82
CA GLY A 42 2.94 10.28 -8.51
C GLY A 42 1.72 10.04 -9.41
N ILE A 43 0.97 11.09 -9.71
CA ILE A 43 -0.21 11.00 -10.57
C ILE A 43 0.17 11.07 -12.06
N GLY A 44 1.03 12.03 -12.43
CA GLY A 44 1.37 12.30 -13.82
C GLY A 44 2.32 11.27 -14.43
N MET A 45 3.27 10.74 -13.65
CA MET A 45 4.25 9.77 -14.17
C MET A 45 3.59 8.48 -14.63
N ILE A 46 2.69 7.91 -13.82
CA ILE A 46 1.98 6.68 -14.19
C ILE A 46 1.18 6.91 -15.47
N THR A 47 0.40 7.98 -15.53
CA THR A 47 -0.39 8.33 -16.73
C THR A 47 0.50 8.54 -17.96
N PHE A 48 1.65 9.21 -17.78
CA PHE A 48 2.60 9.43 -18.87
C PHE A 48 3.25 8.13 -19.35
N LEU A 49 3.68 7.26 -18.41
CA LEU A 49 4.25 5.96 -18.75
C LEU A 49 3.24 5.09 -19.49
N ASP A 50 2.00 5.02 -19.03
CA ASP A 50 0.93 4.30 -19.72
C ASP A 50 0.73 4.78 -21.15
N TYR A 51 0.76 6.10 -21.36
CA TYR A 51 0.60 6.70 -22.67
C TYR A 51 1.75 6.34 -23.63
N ILE A 52 3.02 6.35 -23.18
CA ILE A 52 4.19 6.13 -24.03
C ILE A 52 4.57 4.66 -24.19
N THR A 53 4.29 3.80 -23.18
CA THR A 53 4.66 2.38 -23.23
C THR A 53 3.60 1.50 -23.93
N GLY A 54 2.37 2.01 -24.02
CA GLY A 54 1.26 1.30 -24.64
C GLY A 54 0.81 0.05 -23.90
N LEU A 55 0.07 -0.82 -24.60
CA LEU A 55 -0.50 -2.03 -24.03
C LEU A 55 0.48 -3.21 -24.07
N ASN A 56 0.48 -4.00 -23.01
CA ASN A 56 1.10 -5.31 -22.94
C ASN A 56 0.00 -6.37 -22.79
N LEU A 57 -0.27 -7.11 -23.86
CA LEU A 57 -1.26 -8.18 -23.89
C LEU A 57 -0.64 -9.56 -23.61
N GLU A 58 0.67 -9.62 -23.37
CA GLU A 58 1.37 -10.86 -23.03
C GLU A 58 1.18 -11.14 -21.53
N ASN A 59 0.68 -12.32 -21.19
CA ASN A 59 0.65 -12.75 -19.81
C ASN A 59 2.07 -13.06 -19.33
N PRO A 60 2.47 -12.56 -18.13
CA PRO A 60 3.75 -12.93 -17.54
C PRO A 60 3.85 -14.45 -17.37
N ASP A 61 5.00 -15.01 -17.68
CA ASP A 61 5.29 -16.43 -17.37
C ASP A 61 5.31 -16.60 -15.83
N THR A 62 4.32 -17.32 -15.31
CA THR A 62 4.18 -17.62 -13.88
C THR A 62 5.28 -18.54 -13.34
N GLU A 63 6.04 -19.19 -14.24
CA GLU A 63 7.16 -20.09 -13.87
C GLU A 63 8.52 -19.36 -13.88
N THR A 64 8.55 -18.04 -14.04
CA THR A 64 9.80 -17.27 -14.04
C THR A 64 10.61 -17.51 -12.76
N PRO A 65 11.84 -18.07 -12.85
CA PRO A 65 12.64 -18.34 -11.67
C PRO A 65 12.92 -17.09 -10.83
N VAL A 66 12.87 -17.22 -9.51
CA VAL A 66 13.09 -16.12 -8.55
C VAL A 66 14.45 -15.41 -8.77
N THR A 67 15.47 -16.13 -9.26
CA THR A 67 16.78 -15.57 -9.60
C THR A 67 16.71 -14.53 -10.72
N LYS A 68 15.70 -14.60 -11.57
CA LYS A 68 15.44 -13.62 -12.65
C LYS A 68 14.74 -12.35 -12.17
N LEU A 69 14.23 -12.34 -10.95
CA LEU A 69 13.46 -11.24 -10.36
C LEU A 69 14.30 -10.39 -9.38
N PHE A 70 15.63 -10.53 -9.39
CA PHE A 70 16.51 -9.85 -8.42
C PHE A 70 16.27 -8.34 -8.35
N TRP A 71 16.25 -7.64 -9.48
CA TRP A 71 16.09 -6.18 -9.52
C TRP A 71 14.72 -5.71 -9.04
N TYR A 72 13.67 -6.48 -9.35
CA TYR A 72 12.32 -6.22 -8.83
C TYR A 72 12.24 -6.42 -7.31
N ARG A 73 12.86 -7.49 -6.79
CA ARG A 73 12.90 -7.73 -5.34
C ARG A 73 13.79 -6.73 -4.60
N LEU A 74 14.89 -6.31 -5.20
CA LEU A 74 15.82 -5.39 -4.55
C LEU A 74 15.15 -4.05 -4.24
N ILE A 75 14.39 -3.49 -5.18
CA ILE A 75 13.69 -2.22 -4.94
C ILE A 75 12.63 -2.35 -3.85
N THR A 76 11.89 -3.47 -3.77
CA THR A 76 10.92 -3.69 -2.69
C THR A 76 11.57 -3.83 -1.31
N LEU A 77 12.84 -4.28 -1.25
CA LEU A 77 13.61 -4.36 0.00
C LEU A 77 14.25 -3.02 0.40
N ILE A 78 14.61 -2.19 -0.57
CA ILE A 78 15.18 -0.85 -0.34
C ILE A 78 14.10 0.14 0.11
N TRP A 79 12.90 0.02 -0.42
CA TRP A 79 11.83 0.99 -0.19
C TRP A 79 11.39 1.17 1.28
N PRO A 80 11.26 0.13 2.13
CA PRO A 80 10.85 0.31 3.52
C PRO A 80 11.71 1.30 4.31
N PRO A 81 13.03 1.20 4.37
CA PRO A 81 13.85 2.21 5.03
C PRO A 81 13.77 3.59 4.34
N VAL A 82 13.63 3.64 3.02
CA VAL A 82 13.45 4.90 2.27
C VAL A 82 12.13 5.57 2.67
N GLN A 83 11.02 4.84 2.71
CA GLN A 83 9.73 5.40 3.12
C GLN A 83 9.74 5.92 4.56
N LEU A 84 10.34 5.18 5.49
CA LEU A 84 10.46 5.64 6.88
C LEU A 84 11.33 6.89 6.97
N ALA A 85 12.43 6.97 6.20
CA ALA A 85 13.25 8.16 6.11
C ALA A 85 12.47 9.35 5.49
N LEU A 86 11.67 9.13 4.46
CA LEU A 86 10.81 10.15 3.87
C LEU A 86 9.78 10.68 4.87
N ILE A 87 9.12 9.82 5.62
CA ILE A 87 8.09 10.24 6.60
C ILE A 87 8.75 10.94 7.78
N PHE A 88 9.62 10.26 8.51
CA PHE A 88 10.15 10.75 9.79
C PHE A 88 11.32 11.69 9.62
N GLY A 89 12.16 11.51 8.61
CA GLY A 89 13.25 12.42 8.28
C GLY A 89 12.72 13.77 7.79
N THR A 90 11.70 13.77 6.94
CA THR A 90 11.04 15.02 6.50
C THR A 90 10.34 15.69 7.67
N LEU A 91 9.61 14.91 8.50
CA LEU A 91 8.96 15.45 9.69
C LEU A 91 9.97 16.12 10.64
N TRP A 92 11.07 15.44 10.93
CA TRP A 92 12.15 16.00 11.76
C TRP A 92 12.74 17.29 11.15
N TRP A 93 13.03 17.29 9.85
CA TRP A 93 13.58 18.44 9.15
C TRP A 93 12.66 19.66 9.21
N VAL A 94 11.38 19.51 8.84
CA VAL A 94 10.45 20.64 8.84
C VAL A 94 10.12 21.14 10.24
N THR A 95 10.15 20.27 11.24
CA THR A 95 9.99 20.66 12.66
C THR A 95 11.20 21.43 13.15
N LEU A 96 12.41 21.01 12.77
CA LEU A 96 13.66 21.68 13.17
C LEU A 96 13.78 23.07 12.55
N THR A 97 13.46 23.20 11.27
CA THR A 97 13.63 24.45 10.51
C THR A 97 12.47 25.42 10.68
N GLY A 98 11.28 24.94 10.86
CA GLY A 98 10.08 25.75 11.08
C GLY A 98 9.74 26.77 9.98
N HIS A 99 10.28 26.60 8.76
CA HIS A 99 10.20 27.59 7.69
C HIS A 99 8.94 27.45 6.80
N LEU A 100 8.25 26.30 6.86
CA LEU A 100 7.06 26.05 6.05
C LEU A 100 5.78 26.47 6.78
N ALA A 101 4.88 27.11 6.06
CA ALA A 101 3.54 27.42 6.55
C ALA A 101 2.67 26.15 6.67
N VAL A 102 1.60 26.18 7.44
CA VAL A 102 0.73 25.02 7.69
C VAL A 102 0.19 24.40 6.40
N HIS A 103 -0.24 25.22 5.44
CA HIS A 103 -0.74 24.72 4.16
C HIS A 103 0.36 24.03 3.33
N GLU A 104 1.60 24.52 3.42
CA GLU A 104 2.77 23.91 2.78
C GLU A 104 3.10 22.54 3.39
N LEU A 105 3.05 22.44 4.72
CA LEU A 105 3.19 21.17 5.44
C LEU A 105 2.12 20.15 5.00
N LEU A 106 0.87 20.59 4.84
CA LEU A 106 -0.21 19.71 4.38
C LEU A 106 0.02 19.22 2.95
N ILE A 107 0.49 20.08 2.04
CA ILE A 107 0.82 19.69 0.65
C ILE A 107 2.03 18.75 0.62
N LEU A 108 3.07 19.05 1.40
CA LEU A 108 4.26 18.18 1.48
C LEU A 108 3.90 16.77 1.96
N PHE A 109 3.13 16.67 3.05
CA PHE A 109 2.70 15.37 3.59
C PHE A 109 1.62 14.70 2.76
N TYR A 110 0.86 15.44 1.95
CA TYR A 110 0.05 14.87 0.88
C TYR A 110 0.94 14.15 -0.16
N GLY A 111 2.03 14.78 -0.63
CA GLY A 111 2.99 14.16 -1.54
C GLY A 111 3.67 12.91 -0.97
N ILE A 112 4.02 12.92 0.33
CA ILE A 112 4.51 11.74 1.05
C ILE A 112 3.43 10.64 1.10
N GLY A 113 2.18 11.00 1.34
CA GLY A 113 1.05 10.08 1.33
C GLY A 113 0.83 9.45 -0.05
N VAL A 114 0.97 10.23 -1.13
CA VAL A 114 0.94 9.70 -2.52
C VAL A 114 2.04 8.67 -2.73
N ALA A 115 3.29 8.97 -2.34
CA ALA A 115 4.40 8.03 -2.44
C ALA A 115 4.17 6.75 -1.60
N SER A 116 3.65 6.92 -0.38
CA SER A 116 3.34 5.80 0.52
C SER A 116 2.21 4.93 0.00
N GLY A 117 1.20 5.51 -0.66
CA GLY A 117 0.07 4.79 -1.26
C GLY A 117 0.44 4.13 -2.58
N ALA A 118 0.92 4.91 -3.55
CA ALA A 118 1.19 4.43 -4.90
C ALA A 118 2.39 3.47 -4.99
N VAL A 119 3.36 3.59 -4.08
CA VAL A 119 4.55 2.73 -4.05
C VAL A 119 4.60 1.88 -2.79
N GLY A 120 4.49 2.51 -1.63
CA GLY A 120 4.73 1.83 -0.35
C GLY A 120 3.76 0.69 -0.08
N ILE A 121 2.46 0.88 -0.31
CA ILE A 121 1.47 -0.18 -0.09
C ILE A 121 1.60 -1.26 -1.17
N VAL A 122 1.90 -0.90 -2.42
CA VAL A 122 2.13 -1.88 -3.50
C VAL A 122 3.34 -2.77 -3.18
N TYR A 123 4.45 -2.18 -2.70
CA TYR A 123 5.61 -2.97 -2.29
C TYR A 123 5.35 -3.75 -0.99
N ALA A 124 4.55 -3.22 -0.07
CA ALA A 124 4.11 -4.00 1.09
C ALA A 124 3.33 -5.23 0.65
N HIS A 125 2.39 -5.09 -0.30
CA HIS A 125 1.61 -6.18 -0.87
C HIS A 125 2.53 -7.28 -1.42
N GLU A 126 3.53 -6.94 -2.26
CA GLU A 126 4.50 -7.89 -2.79
C GLU A 126 5.31 -8.60 -1.68
N LEU A 127 5.76 -7.84 -0.67
CA LEU A 127 6.52 -8.37 0.46
C LEU A 127 5.68 -9.32 1.33
N LEU A 128 4.39 -9.08 1.49
CA LEU A 128 3.50 -9.95 2.28
C LEU A 128 3.32 -11.33 1.65
N HIS A 129 3.40 -11.44 0.33
CA HIS A 129 3.29 -12.72 -0.41
C HIS A 129 4.59 -13.54 -0.39
N GLN A 130 5.72 -12.97 0.05
CA GLN A 130 7.00 -13.68 0.08
C GLN A 130 7.05 -14.76 1.18
N LYS A 131 7.81 -15.84 0.91
CA LYS A 131 8.04 -16.91 1.88
C LYS A 131 8.97 -16.48 3.01
N ASN A 132 9.87 -15.54 2.75
CA ASN A 132 10.88 -15.05 3.70
C ASN A 132 10.21 -14.23 4.81
N ARG A 133 10.58 -14.49 6.06
CA ARG A 133 10.05 -13.80 7.24
C ARG A 133 10.46 -12.32 7.29
N ILE A 134 11.71 -12.01 6.88
CA ILE A 134 12.23 -10.63 6.90
C ILE A 134 11.44 -9.77 5.91
N GLU A 135 11.20 -10.28 4.70
CA GLU A 135 10.41 -9.59 3.69
C GLU A 135 8.98 -9.28 4.19
N ARG A 136 8.33 -10.27 4.81
CA ARG A 136 7.00 -10.04 5.42
C ARG A 136 7.03 -9.03 6.56
N TRP A 137 8.12 -8.97 7.35
CA TRP A 137 8.31 -7.97 8.38
C TRP A 137 8.47 -6.56 7.80
N LEU A 138 9.22 -6.43 6.70
CA LEU A 138 9.35 -5.16 5.97
C LEU A 138 7.99 -4.69 5.42
N GLY A 139 7.17 -5.62 4.91
CA GLY A 139 5.77 -5.34 4.54
C GLY A 139 4.93 -4.86 5.72
N ASP A 140 5.07 -5.49 6.90
CA ASP A 140 4.38 -5.05 8.12
C ASP A 140 4.79 -3.62 8.54
N LEU A 141 6.08 -3.25 8.39
CA LEU A 141 6.56 -1.90 8.68
C LEU A 141 5.95 -0.86 7.72
N LEU A 142 5.90 -1.15 6.42
CA LEU A 142 5.26 -0.28 5.44
C LEU A 142 3.78 -0.06 5.76
N LEU A 143 3.03 -1.12 6.05
CA LEU A 143 1.61 -1.00 6.41
C LEU A 143 1.40 -0.27 7.74
N ALA A 144 2.28 -0.46 8.71
CA ALA A 144 2.21 0.26 9.97
C ALA A 144 2.49 1.76 9.80
N SER A 145 3.38 2.15 8.87
CA SER A 145 3.71 3.54 8.57
C SER A 145 2.56 4.33 7.93
N VAL A 146 1.54 3.62 7.42
CA VAL A 146 0.30 4.19 6.90
C VAL A 146 -0.92 3.82 7.76
N LEU A 147 -0.73 3.34 8.98
CA LEU A 147 -1.77 2.95 9.95
C LEU A 147 -2.77 1.91 9.43
N TYR A 148 -2.34 1.04 8.51
CA TYR A 148 -3.22 0.08 7.82
C TYR A 148 -2.75 -1.37 7.94
N SER A 149 -2.12 -1.74 9.07
CA SER A 149 -1.50 -3.06 9.29
C SER A 149 -2.48 -4.24 9.18
N HIS A 150 -3.77 -4.04 9.49
CA HIS A 150 -4.79 -5.08 9.38
C HIS A 150 -5.02 -5.53 7.93
N PHE A 151 -4.61 -4.72 6.95
CA PHE A 151 -4.63 -5.07 5.52
C PHE A 151 -3.98 -6.41 5.25
N ARG A 152 -2.87 -6.72 5.92
CA ARG A 152 -2.23 -8.04 5.76
C ARG A 152 -3.18 -9.21 6.00
N SER A 153 -3.90 -9.20 7.13
CA SER A 153 -4.80 -10.30 7.49
C SER A 153 -6.07 -10.27 6.65
N GLU A 154 -6.58 -9.07 6.36
CA GLU A 154 -7.74 -8.89 5.51
C GLU A 154 -7.46 -9.38 4.09
N HIS A 155 -6.41 -8.88 3.46
CA HIS A 155 -6.03 -9.20 2.10
C HIS A 155 -5.75 -10.70 1.90
N LEU A 156 -4.90 -11.29 2.73
CA LEU A 156 -4.49 -12.70 2.58
C LEU A 156 -5.56 -13.72 3.00
N GLN A 157 -6.45 -13.39 3.93
CA GLN A 157 -7.37 -14.37 4.51
C GLN A 157 -8.83 -14.13 4.16
N VAL A 158 -9.20 -12.90 3.80
CA VAL A 158 -10.57 -12.52 3.46
C VAL A 158 -10.68 -12.19 1.98
N HIS A 159 -9.99 -11.15 1.52
CA HIS A 159 -10.09 -10.66 0.15
C HIS A 159 -9.74 -11.75 -0.89
N HIS A 160 -8.57 -12.33 -0.87
CA HIS A 160 -8.19 -13.40 -1.82
C HIS A 160 -9.16 -14.58 -1.86
N ARG A 161 -9.81 -14.85 -0.74
CA ARG A 161 -10.78 -15.95 -0.65
C ARG A 161 -12.16 -15.58 -1.16
N TYR A 162 -12.60 -14.35 -0.89
CA TYR A 162 -14.00 -13.94 -1.02
C TYR A 162 -14.23 -12.82 -2.03
N VAL A 163 -13.18 -12.32 -2.72
CA VAL A 163 -13.33 -11.30 -3.77
C VAL A 163 -14.47 -11.64 -4.73
N GLY A 164 -15.27 -10.66 -5.09
CA GLY A 164 -16.44 -10.84 -5.93
C GLY A 164 -17.62 -11.53 -5.23
N THR A 165 -17.62 -11.63 -3.89
CA THR A 165 -18.75 -12.16 -3.12
C THR A 165 -19.20 -11.18 -2.04
N PRO A 166 -20.42 -11.30 -1.48
CA PRO A 166 -20.89 -10.45 -0.38
C PRO A 166 -20.09 -10.57 0.92
N ARG A 167 -19.19 -11.56 1.03
CA ARG A 167 -18.33 -11.79 2.21
C ARG A 167 -17.08 -10.93 2.20
N ASP A 168 -16.72 -10.40 1.04
CA ASP A 168 -15.56 -9.52 0.89
C ASP A 168 -16.00 -8.06 1.07
N PRO A 169 -15.51 -7.37 2.12
CA PRO A 169 -15.82 -5.96 2.31
C PRO A 169 -15.14 -5.05 1.27
N VAL A 170 -14.10 -5.52 0.59
CA VAL A 170 -13.31 -4.73 -0.38
C VAL A 170 -13.93 -4.77 -1.79
N THR A 171 -14.78 -5.74 -2.10
CA THR A 171 -15.51 -5.76 -3.39
C THR A 171 -16.50 -4.59 -3.45
N ALA A 172 -16.28 -3.64 -4.35
CA ALA A 172 -17.16 -2.51 -4.58
C ALA A 172 -18.47 -2.98 -5.28
N ARG A 173 -19.61 -2.54 -4.77
CA ARG A 173 -20.90 -2.97 -5.29
C ARG A 173 -21.28 -2.16 -6.54
N TYR A 174 -22.02 -2.77 -7.45
CA TYR A 174 -22.60 -2.02 -8.55
C TYR A 174 -23.46 -0.86 -8.03
N ASN A 175 -23.31 0.32 -8.61
CA ASN A 175 -23.97 1.57 -8.22
C ASN A 175 -23.66 2.06 -6.78
N GLU A 176 -22.53 1.63 -6.18
CA GLU A 176 -22.01 2.16 -4.93
C GLU A 176 -21.03 3.29 -5.24
N GLY A 177 -21.29 4.51 -4.74
CA GLY A 177 -20.35 5.63 -4.88
C GLY A 177 -19.11 5.44 -4.01
N PHE A 178 -17.96 5.96 -4.48
CA PHE A 178 -16.65 5.79 -3.82
C PHE A 178 -16.63 6.15 -2.32
N TRP A 179 -17.21 7.28 -1.93
CA TRP A 179 -17.20 7.69 -0.52
C TRP A 179 -17.99 6.75 0.39
N ARG A 180 -19.08 6.16 -0.10
CA ARG A 180 -19.83 5.16 0.62
C ARG A 180 -19.05 3.85 0.75
N PHE A 181 -18.41 3.44 -0.34
CA PHE A 181 -17.48 2.32 -0.35
C PHE A 181 -16.36 2.52 0.66
N LEU A 182 -15.66 3.67 0.62
CA LEU A 182 -14.54 4.00 1.51
C LEU A 182 -14.95 3.88 2.99
N LEU A 183 -16.05 4.50 3.39
CA LEU A 183 -16.55 4.42 4.76
C LEU A 183 -16.85 2.98 5.18
N ARG A 184 -17.45 2.19 4.29
CA ARG A 184 -17.74 0.77 4.53
C ARG A 184 -16.46 -0.03 4.71
N VAL A 185 -15.46 0.16 3.87
CA VAL A 185 -14.18 -0.55 3.95
C VAL A 185 -13.44 -0.19 5.24
N LEU A 186 -13.26 1.10 5.52
CA LEU A 186 -12.55 1.57 6.73
C LEU A 186 -13.17 1.06 8.03
N THR A 187 -14.49 0.86 8.06
CA THR A 187 -15.19 0.34 9.25
C THR A 187 -15.27 -1.18 9.29
N SER A 188 -15.32 -1.86 8.14
CA SER A 188 -15.56 -3.30 8.07
C SER A 188 -14.29 -4.15 8.03
N CYS A 189 -13.25 -3.70 7.33
CA CYS A 189 -12.01 -4.47 7.13
C CYS A 189 -11.26 -4.79 8.42
N PRO A 190 -11.10 -3.87 9.40
CA PRO A 190 -10.47 -4.23 10.67
C PRO A 190 -11.20 -5.36 11.39
N GLY A 191 -12.53 -5.32 11.40
CA GLY A 191 -13.36 -6.35 12.01
C GLY A 191 -13.34 -7.67 11.25
N SER A 192 -13.30 -7.67 9.91
CA SER A 192 -13.19 -8.89 9.10
C SER A 192 -11.83 -9.56 9.29
N ALA A 193 -10.74 -8.80 9.27
CA ALA A 193 -9.41 -9.26 9.56
C ALA A 193 -9.29 -9.90 10.96
N TRP A 194 -9.83 -9.23 11.99
CA TRP A 194 -9.86 -9.75 13.36
C TRP A 194 -10.60 -11.10 13.43
N ARG A 195 -11.79 -11.20 12.82
CA ARG A 195 -12.56 -12.44 12.81
C ARG A 195 -11.84 -13.58 12.08
N ALA A 196 -11.12 -13.29 11.00
CA ALA A 196 -10.33 -14.26 10.26
C ALA A 196 -9.18 -14.82 11.12
N GLU A 197 -8.42 -13.94 11.78
CA GLU A 197 -7.34 -14.35 12.72
C GLU A 197 -7.90 -15.11 13.92
N ALA A 198 -8.99 -14.67 14.51
CA ALA A 198 -9.65 -15.36 15.62
C ALA A 198 -10.11 -16.77 15.21
N ALA A 199 -10.65 -16.94 14.00
CA ALA A 199 -11.04 -18.24 13.48
C ALA A 199 -9.83 -19.16 13.27
N MET A 200 -8.70 -18.61 12.79
CA MET A 200 -7.47 -19.38 12.59
C MET A 200 -6.85 -19.82 13.93
N LEU A 201 -6.85 -18.94 14.94
CA LEU A 201 -6.37 -19.26 16.28
C LEU A 201 -7.22 -20.35 16.95
N ARG A 202 -8.55 -20.26 16.84
CA ARG A 202 -9.46 -21.29 17.36
C ARG A 202 -9.21 -22.67 16.73
N ARG A 203 -8.95 -22.75 15.41
CA ARG A 203 -8.60 -24.02 14.76
C ARG A 203 -7.31 -24.63 15.29
N ARG A 204 -6.43 -23.81 15.87
CA ARG A 204 -5.18 -24.24 16.54
C ARG A 204 -5.32 -24.44 18.05
N GLY A 205 -6.56 -24.45 18.59
CA GLY A 205 -6.82 -24.60 20.01
C GLY A 205 -6.40 -23.39 20.85
N ARG A 206 -6.27 -22.20 20.26
CA ARG A 206 -5.81 -20.97 20.93
C ARG A 206 -6.94 -19.96 21.06
N GLY A 207 -6.95 -19.24 22.19
CA GLY A 207 -7.85 -18.11 22.38
C GLY A 207 -7.51 -16.93 21.48
N VAL A 208 -8.48 -16.04 21.23
CA VAL A 208 -8.32 -14.87 20.33
C VAL A 208 -7.27 -13.86 20.85
N TRP A 209 -7.10 -13.78 22.16
CA TRP A 209 -6.13 -12.92 22.84
C TRP A 209 -4.73 -13.53 22.97
N HIS A 210 -4.51 -14.72 22.44
CA HIS A 210 -3.21 -15.36 22.45
C HIS A 210 -2.17 -14.50 21.73
N LEU A 211 -0.91 -14.44 22.24
CA LEU A 211 0.18 -13.62 21.70
C LEU A 211 0.54 -13.93 20.23
N ALA A 212 0.14 -15.10 19.73
CA ALA A 212 0.27 -15.41 18.30
C ALA A 212 -0.73 -14.65 17.41
N ASN A 213 -1.67 -13.88 17.97
CA ASN A 213 -2.53 -13.01 17.17
C ASN A 213 -1.71 -11.84 16.63
N PRO A 214 -1.60 -11.67 15.29
CA PRO A 214 -0.77 -10.63 14.68
C PRO A 214 -1.25 -9.21 15.01
N PHE A 215 -2.48 -9.03 15.48
CA PHE A 215 -3.00 -7.73 15.88
C PHE A 215 -2.21 -7.08 17.04
N TRP A 216 -1.58 -7.86 17.90
CA TRP A 216 -0.67 -7.32 18.91
C TRP A 216 0.53 -6.61 18.26
N ARG A 217 1.12 -7.25 17.25
CA ARG A 217 2.22 -6.64 16.49
C ARG A 217 1.76 -5.43 15.69
N TYR A 218 0.60 -5.52 15.05
CA TYR A 218 0.01 -4.40 14.30
C TYR A 218 -0.20 -3.19 15.19
N GLY A 219 -0.83 -3.38 16.35
CA GLY A 219 -1.05 -2.33 17.33
C GLY A 219 0.25 -1.73 17.86
N ALA A 220 1.23 -2.57 18.21
CA ALA A 220 2.51 -2.11 18.75
C ALA A 220 3.31 -1.27 17.71
N LEU A 221 3.37 -1.70 16.45
CA LEU A 221 4.07 -0.97 15.39
C LEU A 221 3.38 0.38 15.10
N GLN A 222 2.06 0.39 14.96
CA GLN A 222 1.31 1.63 14.71
C GLN A 222 1.41 2.60 15.89
N ALA A 223 1.26 2.11 17.12
CA ALA A 223 1.43 2.93 18.32
C ALA A 223 2.86 3.49 18.41
N GLY A 224 3.87 2.67 18.09
CA GLY A 224 5.26 3.11 18.06
C GLY A 224 5.49 4.26 17.06
N PHE A 225 4.92 4.18 15.87
CA PHE A 225 5.05 5.25 14.87
C PHE A 225 4.26 6.52 15.23
N LEU A 226 3.07 6.37 15.84
CA LEU A 226 2.32 7.52 16.37
C LEU A 226 3.12 8.23 17.49
N VAL A 227 3.69 7.47 18.42
CA VAL A 227 4.54 8.01 19.47
C VAL A 227 5.78 8.69 18.89
N LEU A 228 6.45 8.09 17.90
CA LEU A 228 7.60 8.67 17.24
C LEU A 228 7.24 9.99 16.54
N ALA A 229 6.13 10.03 15.81
CA ALA A 229 5.67 11.25 15.14
C ALA A 229 5.36 12.37 16.15
N PHE A 230 4.71 12.01 17.26
CA PHE A 230 4.45 12.96 18.34
C PHE A 230 5.76 13.44 19.02
N TRP A 231 6.70 12.55 19.25
CA TRP A 231 7.99 12.89 19.86
C TRP A 231 8.81 13.84 18.97
N ILE A 232 8.77 13.68 17.65
CA ILE A 232 9.49 14.53 16.71
C ILE A 232 8.82 15.91 16.56
N GLY A 233 7.51 15.97 16.36
CA GLY A 233 6.80 17.19 15.96
C GLY A 233 5.59 17.57 16.81
N GLY A 234 5.43 16.98 17.99
CA GLY A 234 4.27 17.22 18.88
C GLY A 234 2.95 16.89 18.18
N TRP A 235 1.91 17.64 18.51
CA TRP A 235 0.58 17.46 17.92
C TRP A 235 0.53 17.72 16.42
N VAL A 236 1.36 18.67 15.93
CA VAL A 236 1.47 18.93 14.49
C VAL A 236 2.10 17.74 13.77
N GLY A 237 3.20 17.20 14.31
CA GLY A 237 3.84 16.00 13.77
C GLY A 237 2.92 14.79 13.73
N LEU A 238 2.17 14.57 14.81
CA LEU A 238 1.15 13.52 14.85
C LEU A 238 0.07 13.73 13.79
N GLY A 239 -0.44 14.95 13.65
CA GLY A 239 -1.45 15.30 12.64
C GLY A 239 -0.96 15.07 11.21
N LEU A 240 0.28 15.49 10.91
CA LEU A 240 0.90 15.29 9.59
C LEU A 240 1.13 13.81 9.27
N PHE A 241 1.55 13.03 10.27
CA PHE A 241 1.71 11.58 10.12
C PHE A 241 0.37 10.89 9.83
N VAL A 242 -0.69 11.23 10.56
CA VAL A 242 -2.04 10.70 10.32
C VAL A 242 -2.56 11.14 8.95
N TRP A 243 -2.30 12.40 8.55
CA TRP A 243 -2.70 12.94 7.25
C TRP A 243 -2.07 12.17 6.08
N GLN A 244 -0.74 11.96 6.08
CA GLN A 244 -0.09 11.18 5.03
C GLN A 244 -0.60 9.73 5.00
N ALA A 245 -0.84 9.11 6.16
CA ALA A 245 -1.39 7.77 6.26
C ALA A 245 -2.79 7.68 5.65
N PHE A 246 -3.65 8.67 5.93
CA PHE A 246 -4.98 8.75 5.32
C PHE A 246 -4.90 8.88 3.79
N VAL A 247 -4.01 9.74 3.28
CA VAL A 247 -3.80 9.90 1.82
C VAL A 247 -3.33 8.59 1.19
N ALA A 248 -2.41 7.86 1.83
CA ALA A 248 -1.93 6.57 1.33
C ALA A 248 -3.07 5.53 1.27
N VAL A 249 -3.87 5.43 2.32
CA VAL A 249 -5.03 4.51 2.36
C VAL A 249 -6.08 4.91 1.32
N LEU A 250 -6.31 6.22 1.12
CA LEU A 250 -7.23 6.70 0.10
C LEU A 250 -6.84 6.23 -1.31
N HIS A 251 -5.53 6.22 -1.64
CA HIS A 251 -5.03 5.71 -2.92
C HIS A 251 -5.25 4.19 -3.06
N LEU A 252 -4.95 3.42 -2.02
CA LEU A 252 -5.23 1.99 -2.00
C LEU A 252 -6.71 1.69 -2.24
N GLU A 253 -7.58 2.36 -1.49
CA GLU A 253 -9.00 2.07 -1.57
C GLU A 253 -9.64 2.57 -2.87
N LEU A 254 -9.06 3.60 -3.50
CA LEU A 254 -9.44 4.01 -4.85
C LEU A 254 -9.11 2.90 -5.89
N THR A 255 -7.94 2.29 -5.76
CA THR A 255 -7.54 1.15 -6.60
C THR A 255 -8.49 -0.04 -6.38
N ASN A 256 -8.72 -0.43 -5.13
CA ASN A 256 -9.64 -1.51 -4.77
C ASN A 256 -11.06 -1.27 -5.30
N TYR A 257 -11.53 -0.01 -5.21
CA TYR A 257 -12.85 0.37 -5.73
C TYR A 257 -12.95 0.15 -7.24
N ILE A 258 -11.96 0.62 -8.01
CA ILE A 258 -11.94 0.49 -9.46
C ILE A 258 -11.78 -0.98 -9.86
N GLU A 259 -10.82 -1.67 -9.25
CA GLU A 259 -10.44 -3.03 -9.61
C GLU A 259 -11.60 -4.03 -9.49
N HIS A 260 -12.49 -3.85 -8.52
CA HIS A 260 -13.55 -4.82 -8.25
C HIS A 260 -14.97 -4.26 -8.43
N TYR A 261 -15.11 -3.06 -9.03
CA TYR A 261 -16.40 -2.39 -9.17
C TYR A 261 -17.45 -3.22 -9.92
N GLY A 262 -18.51 -3.59 -9.19
CA GLY A 262 -19.67 -4.28 -9.75
C GLY A 262 -19.43 -5.72 -10.17
N LEU A 263 -18.24 -6.27 -9.98
CA LEU A 263 -17.90 -7.64 -10.37
C LEU A 263 -18.36 -8.63 -9.30
N THR A 264 -19.00 -9.72 -9.74
CA THR A 264 -19.53 -10.74 -8.84
C THR A 264 -19.21 -12.14 -9.34
N ARG A 265 -18.93 -13.05 -8.40
CA ARG A 265 -18.75 -14.49 -8.65
C ARG A 265 -20.09 -15.20 -8.63
N LYS A 266 -20.27 -16.17 -9.55
CA LYS A 266 -21.48 -16.99 -9.63
C LYS A 266 -21.64 -17.82 -8.34
N HIS A 267 -22.82 -17.73 -7.73
CA HIS A 267 -23.20 -18.57 -6.59
C HIS A 267 -23.58 -19.98 -7.07
N LEU A 268 -22.97 -21.01 -6.50
CA LEU A 268 -23.14 -22.41 -6.89
C LEU A 268 -24.07 -23.21 -5.95
N GLY A 269 -24.73 -22.53 -4.99
CA GLY A 269 -25.52 -23.16 -3.93
C GLY A 269 -24.73 -23.40 -2.64
N GLU A 270 -25.42 -23.60 -1.52
CA GLU A 270 -24.85 -23.90 -0.19
C GLU A 270 -23.73 -22.94 0.26
N GLY A 271 -23.82 -21.67 -0.13
CA GLY A 271 -22.83 -20.67 0.21
C GLY A 271 -21.47 -20.83 -0.50
N ARG A 272 -21.40 -21.65 -1.55
CA ARG A 272 -20.23 -21.83 -2.41
C ARG A 272 -20.30 -20.91 -3.61
N TYR A 273 -19.15 -20.43 -4.03
CA TYR A 273 -18.99 -19.58 -5.21
C TYR A 273 -17.99 -20.20 -6.19
N GLU A 274 -18.09 -19.85 -7.46
CA GLU A 274 -17.10 -20.24 -8.47
C GLU A 274 -15.70 -19.76 -8.06
N HIS A 275 -14.64 -20.38 -8.61
CA HIS A 275 -13.27 -19.93 -8.37
C HIS A 275 -13.06 -18.50 -8.91
N VAL A 276 -12.10 -17.78 -8.30
CA VAL A 276 -11.65 -16.49 -8.82
C VAL A 276 -11.08 -16.68 -10.22
N LEU A 277 -11.50 -15.86 -11.16
CA LEU A 277 -11.05 -15.86 -12.55
C LEU A 277 -10.65 -14.44 -12.94
N PRO A 278 -9.83 -14.23 -13.98
CA PRO A 278 -9.40 -12.89 -14.43
C PRO A 278 -10.56 -11.90 -14.64
N ARG A 279 -11.74 -12.38 -15.05
CA ARG A 279 -12.95 -11.55 -15.22
C ARG A 279 -13.53 -10.96 -13.93
N HIS A 280 -13.00 -11.33 -12.77
CA HIS A 280 -13.42 -10.78 -11.46
C HIS A 280 -12.55 -9.62 -10.99
N SER A 281 -11.70 -9.10 -11.87
CA SER A 281 -10.89 -7.90 -11.70
C SER A 281 -10.89 -7.09 -13.00
N TRP A 282 -11.04 -5.78 -12.90
CA TRP A 282 -10.80 -4.87 -14.02
C TRP A 282 -9.30 -4.73 -14.22
N ASN A 283 -8.74 -5.50 -15.15
CA ASN A 283 -7.31 -5.51 -15.40
C ASN A 283 -6.95 -4.43 -16.42
N ALA A 284 -5.96 -3.60 -16.09
CA ALA A 284 -5.33 -2.72 -17.05
C ALA A 284 -4.23 -3.50 -17.78
N ALA A 285 -4.22 -3.42 -19.12
CA ALA A 285 -3.18 -4.06 -19.94
C ALA A 285 -2.02 -3.09 -20.25
N HIS A 286 -1.79 -2.07 -19.43
CA HIS A 286 -0.69 -1.14 -19.57
C HIS A 286 0.62 -1.74 -19.03
N ARG A 287 1.76 -1.26 -19.56
CA ARG A 287 3.10 -1.74 -19.19
C ARG A 287 3.65 -1.07 -17.93
N ALA A 288 3.05 0.02 -17.48
CA ALA A 288 3.50 0.79 -16.32
C ALA A 288 2.62 0.55 -15.11
#